data_594cdc8ea8f1d3427568008680835a79
#
_entry.id   594cdc8ea8f1d3427568008680835a79
#
_cell.length_a   1.000
_cell.length_b   1.000
_cell.length_c   1.000
_cell.angle_alpha   90.00
_cell.angle_beta   90.00
_cell.angle_gamma   90.00
#
_symmetry.space_group_name_H-M   'P 1'
#
loop_
_entity.id
_entity.type
_entity.pdbx_description
1 polymer ?
#
loop_
_entity_poly.entity_id
_entity_poly.type
_entity_poly.pdbx_seq_one_letter_code
_entity_poly.pdbx_strand_id
1 'polypeptide(L)'
;MIKEKTNYVINLDNIKEEEKLIKKHMFRVNMKIKLLKNKNIAIFADKDTLLSVKEFMKELNFNVHRAEIIHNCKVDDESVIVDSGELNRLKYLENESLAMLLADGGTLNMKHKSNLDIQISNPNFEEVKVNPYNPFVGFRGTIYFMEKILSIKEF
;
A
#
# COMPACT_ATOMS: atom_id res chain seq x y z
N MET A 1 -38.80 -15.81 6.99
CA MET A 1 -37.34 -15.96 6.82
C MET A 1 -37.06 -15.92 5.33
N ILE A 2 -36.84 -14.73 4.80
CA ILE A 2 -36.60 -14.46 3.36
C ILE A 2 -35.12 -14.62 3.12
N LYS A 3 -34.72 -15.68 2.38
CA LYS A 3 -33.37 -15.81 1.83
C LYS A 3 -33.31 -14.96 0.59
N GLU A 4 -32.85 -13.72 0.70
CA GLU A 4 -32.40 -12.95 -0.46
C GLU A 4 -31.10 -13.60 -0.99
N LYS A 5 -31.22 -14.34 -2.07
CA LYS A 5 -30.07 -14.69 -2.92
C LYS A 5 -29.67 -13.40 -3.66
N THR A 6 -28.70 -12.67 -3.13
CA THR A 6 -28.03 -11.62 -3.89
C THR A 6 -27.22 -12.29 -5.00
N ASN A 7 -27.78 -12.38 -6.17
CA ASN A 7 -27.06 -12.75 -7.38
C ASN A 7 -26.13 -11.58 -7.75
N TYR A 8 -24.89 -11.61 -7.24
CA TYR A 8 -23.84 -10.76 -7.78
C TYR A 8 -23.51 -11.24 -9.19
N VAL A 9 -24.07 -10.58 -10.18
CA VAL A 9 -23.65 -10.76 -11.57
C VAL A 9 -22.27 -10.12 -11.69
N ILE A 10 -21.22 -10.95 -11.68
CA ILE A 10 -19.85 -10.50 -11.98
C ILE A 10 -19.87 -10.11 -13.47
N ASN A 11 -19.75 -8.83 -13.75
CA ASN A 11 -19.63 -8.34 -15.13
C ASN A 11 -18.21 -8.62 -15.62
N LEU A 12 -18.03 -9.75 -16.31
CA LEU A 12 -16.75 -10.19 -16.85
C LEU A 12 -16.14 -9.21 -17.86
N ASP A 13 -16.95 -8.41 -18.53
CA ASP A 13 -16.44 -7.43 -19.50
C ASP A 13 -15.76 -6.25 -18.78
N ASN A 14 -16.30 -5.78 -17.67
CA ASN A 14 -15.63 -4.77 -16.84
C ASN A 14 -14.27 -5.27 -16.31
N ILE A 15 -14.19 -6.54 -15.90
CA ILE A 15 -12.93 -7.14 -15.44
C ILE A 15 -11.90 -7.16 -16.55
N LYS A 16 -12.27 -7.55 -17.76
CA LYS A 16 -11.36 -7.55 -18.93
C LYS A 16 -10.88 -6.16 -19.30
N GLU A 17 -11.73 -5.15 -19.19
CA GLU A 17 -11.34 -3.76 -19.45
C GLU A 17 -10.34 -3.26 -18.39
N GLU A 18 -10.56 -3.52 -17.11
CA GLU A 18 -9.65 -3.15 -16.02
C GLU A 18 -8.31 -3.88 -16.18
N GLU A 19 -8.30 -5.17 -16.49
CA GLU A 19 -7.09 -5.96 -16.76
C GLU A 19 -6.30 -5.39 -17.96
N LYS A 20 -6.99 -5.04 -19.04
CA LYS A 20 -6.37 -4.42 -20.21
C LYS A 20 -5.73 -3.06 -19.87
N LEU A 21 -6.39 -2.27 -19.02
CA LEU A 21 -5.86 -0.99 -18.55
C LEU A 21 -4.57 -1.19 -17.75
N ILE A 22 -4.56 -2.14 -16.81
CA ILE A 22 -3.37 -2.48 -16.03
C ILE A 22 -2.23 -2.91 -16.96
N LYS A 23 -2.46 -3.86 -17.86
CA LYS A 23 -1.44 -4.33 -18.82
C LYS A 23 -0.86 -3.20 -19.67
N LYS A 24 -1.72 -2.28 -20.14
CA LYS A 24 -1.30 -1.11 -20.92
C LYS A 24 -0.34 -0.19 -20.19
N HIS A 25 -0.53 0.01 -18.89
CA HIS A 25 0.26 0.95 -18.11
C HIS A 25 1.42 0.29 -17.34
N MET A 26 1.42 -1.04 -17.20
CA MET A 26 2.45 -1.77 -16.45
C MET A 26 3.87 -1.48 -16.96
N PHE A 27 4.05 -1.31 -18.27
CA PHE A 27 5.35 -0.94 -18.84
C PHE A 27 5.87 0.40 -18.26
N ARG A 28 4.99 1.42 -18.17
CA ARG A 28 5.35 2.74 -17.62
C ARG A 28 5.72 2.65 -16.13
N VAL A 29 4.94 1.87 -15.37
CA VAL A 29 5.20 1.62 -13.94
C VAL A 29 6.54 0.94 -13.76
N ASN A 30 6.81 -0.13 -14.51
CA ASN A 30 8.08 -0.85 -14.46
C ASN A 30 9.27 0.03 -14.83
N MET A 31 9.12 0.88 -15.85
CA MET A 31 10.16 1.84 -16.24
C MET A 31 10.40 2.86 -15.13
N LYS A 32 9.33 3.41 -14.53
CA LYS A 32 9.44 4.34 -13.40
C LYS A 32 10.19 3.71 -12.24
N ILE A 33 9.79 2.50 -11.82
CA ILE A 33 10.43 1.78 -10.71
C ILE A 33 11.92 1.49 -11.00
N LYS A 34 12.26 1.14 -12.25
CA LYS A 34 13.67 0.93 -12.65
C LYS A 34 14.51 2.19 -12.52
N LEU A 35 13.93 3.35 -12.78
CA LEU A 35 14.61 4.64 -12.71
C LEU A 35 14.75 5.17 -11.28
N LEU A 36 13.99 4.66 -10.33
CA LEU A 36 14.10 5.07 -8.93
C LEU A 36 15.47 4.71 -8.37
N LYS A 37 16.18 5.67 -7.80
CA LYS A 37 17.47 5.49 -7.11
C LYS A 37 17.27 4.74 -5.80
N ASN A 38 16.27 5.15 -5.04
CA ASN A 38 15.85 4.48 -3.82
C ASN A 38 14.58 3.68 -4.08
N LYS A 39 14.56 2.41 -3.67
CA LYS A 39 13.39 1.53 -3.75
C LYS A 39 12.94 1.02 -2.39
N ASN A 40 13.51 1.56 -1.33
CA ASN A 40 13.14 1.18 0.02
C ASN A 40 11.76 1.73 0.36
N ILE A 41 10.89 0.86 0.81
CA ILE A 41 9.56 1.23 1.30
C ILE A 41 9.36 0.70 2.72
N ALA A 42 8.51 1.37 3.47
CA ALA A 42 8.05 0.89 4.76
C ALA A 42 6.53 0.79 4.77
N ILE A 43 6.02 -0.24 5.45
CA ILE A 43 4.59 -0.55 5.54
C ILE A 43 4.22 -0.70 7.01
N PHE A 44 3.26 0.12 7.48
CA PHE A 44 2.72 0.09 8.84
C PHE A 44 1.20 0.03 8.76
N ALA A 45 0.61 -1.12 9.06
CA ALA A 45 -0.82 -1.33 8.89
C ALA A 45 -1.37 -2.42 9.79
N ASP A 46 -2.67 -2.64 9.73
CA ASP A 46 -3.28 -3.86 10.23
C ASP A 46 -2.77 -5.09 9.47
N LYS A 47 -2.92 -6.28 10.07
CA LYS A 47 -2.35 -7.54 9.56
C LYS A 47 -2.71 -7.84 8.11
N ASP A 48 -4.00 -7.79 7.78
CA ASP A 48 -4.49 -8.25 6.47
C ASP A 48 -4.07 -7.27 5.37
N THR A 49 -4.18 -5.98 5.63
CA THR A 49 -3.72 -4.92 4.74
C THR A 49 -2.22 -5.00 4.52
N LEU A 50 -1.44 -5.15 5.60
CA LEU A 50 0.02 -5.22 5.52
C LEU A 50 0.48 -6.40 4.67
N LEU A 51 -0.02 -7.60 4.94
CA LEU A 51 0.41 -8.81 4.21
C LEU A 51 0.09 -8.70 2.72
N SER A 52 -1.11 -8.24 2.39
CA SER A 52 -1.54 -8.07 0.99
C SER A 52 -0.71 -7.03 0.24
N VAL A 53 -0.50 -5.86 0.86
CA VAL A 53 0.28 -4.77 0.24
C VAL A 53 1.76 -5.13 0.16
N LYS A 54 2.32 -5.81 1.16
CA LYS A 54 3.70 -6.28 1.17
C LYS A 54 4.01 -7.18 -0.03
N GLU A 55 3.17 -8.18 -0.28
CA GLU A 55 3.36 -9.09 -1.42
C GLU A 55 3.22 -8.32 -2.76
N PHE A 56 2.22 -7.48 -2.89
CA PHE A 56 2.04 -6.65 -4.08
C PHE A 56 3.26 -5.75 -4.36
N MET A 57 3.82 -5.12 -3.34
CA MET A 57 5.01 -4.26 -3.50
C MET A 57 6.27 -5.05 -3.87
N LYS A 58 6.40 -6.29 -3.35
CA LYS A 58 7.48 -7.20 -3.78
C LYS A 58 7.35 -7.60 -5.24
N GLU A 59 6.14 -7.93 -5.72
CA GLU A 59 5.87 -8.22 -7.14
C GLU A 59 6.27 -7.05 -8.05
N LEU A 60 6.13 -5.82 -7.58
CA LEU A 60 6.56 -4.61 -8.26
C LEU A 60 8.06 -4.33 -8.13
N ASN A 61 8.84 -5.20 -7.48
CA ASN A 61 10.28 -5.05 -7.25
C ASN A 61 10.69 -3.86 -6.35
N PHE A 62 9.83 -3.47 -5.41
CA PHE A 62 10.23 -2.62 -4.31
C PHE A 62 10.95 -3.43 -3.23
N ASN A 63 11.89 -2.79 -2.53
CA ASN A 63 12.50 -3.36 -1.34
C ASN A 63 11.67 -3.01 -0.11
N VAL A 64 10.92 -3.97 0.41
CA VAL A 64 10.19 -3.79 1.67
C VAL A 64 11.18 -3.81 2.82
N HIS A 65 11.73 -2.64 3.15
CA HIS A 65 12.76 -2.47 4.16
C HIS A 65 12.22 -2.66 5.59
N ARG A 66 10.96 -2.28 5.81
CA ARG A 66 10.25 -2.56 7.06
C ARG A 66 8.78 -2.85 6.79
N ALA A 67 8.28 -3.93 7.37
CA ALA A 67 6.86 -4.27 7.43
C ALA A 67 6.49 -4.47 8.91
N GLU A 68 5.58 -3.65 9.43
CA GLU A 68 5.19 -3.69 10.84
C GLU A 68 3.68 -3.62 11.01
N ILE A 69 3.14 -4.59 11.74
CA ILE A 69 1.76 -4.59 12.20
C ILE A 69 1.66 -3.65 13.41
N ILE A 70 0.76 -2.68 13.34
CA ILE A 70 0.65 -1.59 14.33
C ILE A 70 -0.07 -1.97 15.63
N HIS A 71 -0.52 -3.22 15.76
CA HIS A 71 -1.17 -3.74 16.97
C HIS A 71 -0.75 -5.17 17.25
N ASN A 72 -0.90 -5.61 18.49
CA ASN A 72 -0.48 -6.94 18.89
C ASN A 72 -1.36 -8.03 18.26
N CYS A 73 -0.76 -8.92 17.48
CA CYS A 73 -1.42 -10.07 16.88
C CYS A 73 -0.42 -11.20 16.60
N LYS A 74 -0.92 -12.39 16.28
CA LYS A 74 -0.06 -13.50 15.83
C LYS A 74 0.13 -13.44 14.33
N VAL A 75 1.37 -13.57 13.89
CA VAL A 75 1.76 -13.68 12.48
C VAL A 75 2.84 -14.75 12.35
N ASP A 76 2.77 -15.54 11.27
CA ASP A 76 3.74 -16.61 10.99
C ASP A 76 4.87 -16.17 10.06
N ASP A 77 4.89 -14.92 9.65
CA ASP A 77 5.91 -14.33 8.77
C ASP A 77 7.00 -13.64 9.60
N GLU A 78 8.16 -14.28 9.73
CA GLU A 78 9.31 -13.78 10.49
C GLU A 78 9.86 -12.44 9.97
N SER A 79 9.56 -12.06 8.73
CA SER A 79 9.97 -10.78 8.15
C SER A 79 9.03 -9.63 8.51
N VAL A 80 7.99 -9.89 9.30
CA VAL A 80 7.03 -8.90 9.79
C VAL A 80 7.27 -8.63 11.26
N ILE A 81 7.43 -7.36 11.60
CA ILE A 81 7.52 -6.89 12.97
C ILE A 81 6.09 -6.73 13.53
N VAL A 82 5.87 -7.14 14.75
CA VAL A 82 4.60 -6.97 15.43
C VAL A 82 4.78 -5.95 16.55
N ASP A 83 4.08 -4.81 16.43
CA ASP A 83 3.99 -3.73 17.41
C ASP A 83 5.32 -3.42 18.15
N SER A 84 6.26 -2.85 17.42
CA SER A 84 7.55 -2.44 18.03
C SER A 84 7.42 -1.26 19.00
N GLY A 85 6.25 -0.65 19.05
CA GLY A 85 5.95 0.55 19.81
C GLY A 85 6.30 1.85 19.07
N GLU A 86 5.58 2.90 19.40
CA GLU A 86 5.62 4.20 18.74
C GLU A 86 7.02 4.83 18.70
N LEU A 87 7.77 4.76 19.80
CA LEU A 87 9.13 5.29 19.86
C LEU A 87 10.11 4.60 18.90
N ASN A 88 9.96 3.30 18.71
CA ASN A 88 10.81 2.55 17.77
C ASN A 88 10.44 2.85 16.33
N ARG A 89 9.15 3.03 16.04
CA ARG A 89 8.68 3.50 14.74
C ARG A 89 9.24 4.88 14.41
N LEU A 90 9.11 5.83 15.33
CA LEU A 90 9.62 7.19 15.16
C LEU A 90 11.13 7.19 14.89
N LYS A 91 11.93 6.50 15.71
CA LYS A 91 13.37 6.38 15.51
C LYS A 91 13.74 5.82 14.14
N TYR A 92 13.01 4.80 13.68
CA TYR A 92 13.22 4.22 12.36
C TYR A 92 12.93 5.26 11.27
N LEU A 93 11.77 5.92 11.32
CA LEU A 93 11.32 6.87 10.32
C LEU A 93 12.22 8.11 10.23
N GLU A 94 12.79 8.59 11.33
CA GLU A 94 13.72 9.73 11.33
C GLU A 94 15.06 9.40 10.68
N ASN A 95 15.51 8.15 10.76
CA ASN A 95 16.83 7.73 10.29
C ASN A 95 16.82 7.21 8.85
N GLU A 96 15.67 6.71 8.37
CA GLU A 96 15.59 6.09 7.05
C GLU A 96 15.06 7.07 6.00
N SER A 97 15.56 6.90 4.77
CA SER A 97 15.05 7.61 3.60
C SER A 97 14.30 6.62 2.71
N LEU A 98 13.02 6.87 2.50
CA LEU A 98 12.10 5.95 1.85
C LEU A 98 11.65 6.48 0.48
N ALA A 99 11.51 5.60 -0.49
CA ALA A 99 10.82 5.92 -1.73
C ALA A 99 9.32 6.11 -1.46
N MET A 100 8.79 5.29 -0.52
CA MET A 100 7.36 5.33 -0.20
C MET A 100 7.13 4.88 1.24
N LEU A 101 6.26 5.60 1.93
CA LEU A 101 5.72 5.24 3.23
C LEU A 101 4.23 4.90 3.08
N LEU A 102 3.88 3.66 3.40
CA LEU A 102 2.53 3.12 3.35
C LEU A 102 2.07 2.87 4.79
N ALA A 103 1.20 3.70 5.35
CA ALA A 103 0.92 3.60 6.77
C ALA A 103 -0.50 4.04 7.17
N ASP A 104 -0.80 3.87 8.45
CA ASP A 104 -1.93 4.52 9.10
C ASP A 104 -1.67 6.03 9.30
N GLY A 105 -2.73 6.80 9.53
CA GLY A 105 -2.61 8.26 9.69
C GLY A 105 -1.76 8.68 10.90
N GLY A 106 -1.74 7.89 11.98
CA GLY A 106 -0.90 8.17 13.14
C GLY A 106 0.59 8.08 12.79
N THR A 107 0.99 7.03 12.10
CA THR A 107 2.38 6.82 11.64
C THR A 107 2.78 7.85 10.57
N LEU A 108 1.88 8.23 9.64
CA LEU A 108 2.15 9.26 8.65
C LEU A 108 2.38 10.65 9.27
N ASN A 109 1.77 10.94 10.41
CA ASN A 109 1.98 12.19 11.14
C ASN A 109 3.31 12.25 11.93
N MET A 110 4.02 11.13 12.04
CA MET A 110 5.37 11.13 12.63
C MET A 110 6.36 11.79 11.68
N LYS A 111 7.42 12.36 12.25
CA LYS A 111 8.50 12.91 11.43
C LYS A 111 9.22 11.83 10.64
N HIS A 112 9.25 11.96 9.33
CA HIS A 112 9.85 10.98 8.42
C HIS A 112 10.44 11.62 7.16
N LYS A 113 11.11 10.81 6.33
CA LYS A 113 11.67 11.20 5.03
C LYS A 113 11.22 10.19 3.99
N SER A 114 10.22 10.57 3.21
CA SER A 114 9.72 9.76 2.09
C SER A 114 9.41 10.62 0.86
N ASN A 115 9.48 10.02 -0.32
CA ASN A 115 9.13 10.71 -1.57
C ASN A 115 7.63 10.62 -1.88
N LEU A 116 6.94 9.68 -1.26
CA LEU A 116 5.50 9.49 -1.40
C LEU A 116 4.92 8.85 -0.15
N ASP A 117 3.85 9.44 0.36
CA ASP A 117 3.06 8.91 1.47
C ASP A 117 1.72 8.41 0.96
N ILE A 118 1.32 7.23 1.41
CA ILE A 118 0.01 6.66 1.11
C ILE A 118 -0.61 6.12 2.39
N GLN A 119 -1.74 6.67 2.77
CA GLN A 119 -2.51 6.14 3.88
C GLN A 119 -3.28 4.88 3.43
N ILE A 120 -2.97 3.75 4.05
CA ILE A 120 -3.55 2.43 3.71
C ILE A 120 -4.34 1.78 4.84
N SER A 121 -4.22 2.28 6.06
CA SER A 121 -4.85 1.73 7.26
C SER A 121 -5.45 2.82 8.15
N ASN A 122 -6.28 2.41 9.11
CA ASN A 122 -6.86 3.31 10.11
C ASN A 122 -5.89 3.51 11.30
N PRO A 123 -5.98 4.63 12.02
CA PRO A 123 -6.93 5.74 11.85
C PRO A 123 -6.61 6.63 10.65
N ASN A 124 -7.68 7.15 10.02
CA ASN A 124 -7.58 8.09 8.91
C ASN A 124 -7.60 9.53 9.45
N PHE A 125 -6.49 10.27 9.33
CA PHE A 125 -6.44 11.67 9.76
C PHE A 125 -6.40 12.65 8.58
N GLU A 126 -5.82 12.26 7.44
CA GLU A 126 -5.57 13.18 6.33
C GLU A 126 -6.43 12.92 5.09
N GLU A 127 -6.79 11.67 4.80
CA GLU A 127 -7.63 11.35 3.65
C GLU A 127 -8.97 10.78 4.10
N VAL A 128 -9.99 11.62 4.20
CA VAL A 128 -11.37 11.12 4.28
C VAL A 128 -11.75 10.60 2.89
N LYS A 129 -11.64 9.30 2.70
CA LYS A 129 -12.07 8.66 1.44
C LYS A 129 -13.59 8.58 1.38
N VAL A 130 -14.21 9.65 0.94
CA VAL A 130 -15.64 9.68 0.63
C VAL A 130 -15.94 8.96 -0.69
N ASN A 131 -14.90 8.80 -1.54
CA ASN A 131 -15.06 8.19 -2.84
C ASN A 131 -14.80 6.67 -2.78
N PRO A 132 -15.84 5.83 -3.03
CA PRO A 132 -15.68 4.38 -3.08
C PRO A 132 -14.83 3.90 -4.27
N TYR A 133 -14.40 4.80 -5.14
CA TYR A 133 -13.67 4.47 -6.37
C TYR A 133 -12.16 4.32 -6.20
N ASN A 134 -11.61 4.56 -5.00
CA ASN A 134 -10.20 4.33 -4.69
C ASN A 134 -10.00 3.19 -3.65
N PRO A 135 -10.45 1.97 -3.95
CA PRO A 135 -10.19 0.83 -3.06
C PRO A 135 -8.70 0.49 -3.08
N PHE A 136 -8.20 -0.13 -2.01
CA PHE A 136 -6.83 -0.69 -1.98
C PHE A 136 -6.75 -2.14 -2.48
N VAL A 137 -7.87 -2.72 -2.89
CA VAL A 137 -7.99 -4.13 -3.28
C VAL A 137 -8.52 -4.30 -4.70
N GLY A 138 -8.21 -5.43 -5.30
CA GLY A 138 -8.61 -5.78 -6.65
C GLY A 138 -7.96 -4.92 -7.75
N PHE A 139 -8.48 -5.00 -8.95
CA PHE A 139 -7.94 -4.29 -10.11
C PHE A 139 -7.91 -2.76 -9.92
N ARG A 140 -8.93 -2.18 -9.31
CA ARG A 140 -8.98 -0.73 -9.04
C ARG A 140 -7.95 -0.31 -8.02
N GLY A 141 -7.70 -1.12 -6.99
CA GLY A 141 -6.62 -0.89 -6.05
C GLY A 141 -5.25 -0.92 -6.74
N THR A 142 -5.04 -1.89 -7.63
CA THR A 142 -3.83 -1.96 -8.44
C THR A 142 -3.64 -0.70 -9.28
N ILE A 143 -4.68 -0.23 -9.97
CA ILE A 143 -4.63 1.01 -10.78
C ILE A 143 -4.29 2.21 -9.90
N TYR A 144 -4.92 2.34 -8.74
CA TYR A 144 -4.62 3.40 -7.77
C TYR A 144 -3.14 3.42 -7.37
N PHE A 145 -2.57 2.27 -6.97
CA PHE A 145 -1.15 2.19 -6.63
C PHE A 145 -0.25 2.51 -7.82
N MET A 146 -0.60 2.06 -9.03
CA MET A 146 0.15 2.39 -10.24
C MET A 146 0.19 3.90 -10.49
N GLU A 147 -0.92 4.60 -10.34
CA GLU A 147 -0.98 6.07 -10.46
C GLU A 147 -0.13 6.76 -9.41
N LYS A 148 -0.19 6.32 -8.16
CA LYS A 148 0.65 6.84 -7.08
C LYS A 148 2.14 6.61 -7.35
N ILE A 149 2.54 5.42 -7.78
CA ILE A 149 3.95 5.11 -8.13
C ILE A 149 4.44 6.00 -9.27
N LEU A 150 3.62 6.23 -10.31
CA LEU A 150 3.97 7.13 -11.41
C LEU A 150 4.14 8.58 -10.95
N SER A 151 3.51 8.97 -9.86
CA SER A 151 3.61 10.31 -9.27
C SER A 151 4.82 10.53 -8.37
N ILE A 152 5.60 9.47 -8.04
CA ILE A 152 6.80 9.59 -7.19
C ILE A 152 7.76 10.60 -7.81
N LYS A 153 8.13 11.61 -7.03
CA LYS A 153 9.16 12.59 -7.38
C LYS A 153 10.43 12.22 -6.65
N GLU A 154 11.53 12.06 -7.36
CA GLU A 154 12.87 12.01 -6.77
C GLU A 154 13.45 13.42 -6.79
N PHE A 155 13.94 13.85 -5.65
CA PHE A 155 14.65 15.11 -5.47
C PHE A 155 16.16 14.86 -5.47
#